data_a36392e70a32a5a7e9b50a5617cac299
#
_entry.id   a36392e70a32a5a7e9b50a5617cac299
#
_cell.length_a   1.000
_cell.length_b   1.000
_cell.length_c   1.000
_cell.angle_alpha   90.00
_cell.angle_beta   90.00
_cell.angle_gamma   90.00
#
_symmetry.space_group_name_H-M   'P 1'
#
loop_
_entity.id
_entity.type
_entity.pdbx_description
1 polymer ?
#
loop_
_entity_poly.entity_id
_entity_poly.type
_entity_poly.pdbx_seq_one_letter_code
_entity_poly.pdbx_strand_id
1 'polypeptide(L)'
;MEETILTANALKFRYDPEQPTYALNGVSVGVRRGEFVAVLGANGCGKSTLAKHFNAILLPESGKVYVEAMDTADDSKLYDIRQTVGMVFQNPDNQIVATVVEEDVAFALENLGVPPQEMRRRVDESMKMAGIYEFRERAPHNLSGGQKQRVAIAGVVAMRPDCLILDEATAMLDPRGREQVMQTIHHLNKNMGITVVSITHYMEEAAQADRVIVMSKGHVVMEGTPKEVFSQTEKVRSLHLDVPQAAELREELVKAGIPLPEGIIDTGECAQALYELLK
;
A
#
# COMPACT_ATOMS: atom_id res chain seq x y z
N MET A 1 -5.78 -21.29 11.39
CA MET A 1 -4.72 -20.27 11.49
C MET A 1 -4.83 -19.46 10.21
N GLU A 2 -4.94 -18.15 10.31
CA GLU A 2 -4.94 -17.26 9.13
C GLU A 2 -3.57 -17.36 8.46
N GLU A 3 -3.58 -17.60 7.16
CA GLU A 3 -2.37 -17.84 6.37
C GLU A 3 -1.60 -16.53 6.17
N THR A 4 -0.34 -16.48 6.61
CA THR A 4 0.52 -15.32 6.44
C THR A 4 1.18 -15.38 5.07
N ILE A 5 1.02 -14.33 4.25
CA ILE A 5 1.59 -14.24 2.91
C ILE A 5 2.96 -13.55 2.89
N LEU A 6 3.18 -12.54 3.76
CA LEU A 6 4.46 -11.84 3.89
C LEU A 6 4.95 -11.96 5.33
N THR A 7 6.23 -12.28 5.50
CA THR A 7 6.86 -12.35 6.82
C THR A 7 8.26 -11.76 6.78
N ALA A 8 8.54 -10.82 7.68
CA ALA A 8 9.90 -10.39 7.99
C ALA A 8 10.24 -10.80 9.44
N ASN A 9 11.40 -11.41 9.65
CA ASN A 9 11.86 -11.86 10.94
C ASN A 9 13.19 -11.23 11.28
N ALA A 10 13.24 -10.35 12.28
CA ALA A 10 14.41 -9.63 12.75
C ALA A 10 15.23 -8.97 11.63
N LEU A 11 14.54 -8.45 10.61
CA LEU A 11 15.12 -7.89 9.40
C LEU A 11 15.99 -6.68 9.72
N LYS A 12 17.27 -6.72 9.29
CA LYS A 12 18.19 -5.58 9.31
C LYS A 12 18.71 -5.30 7.92
N PHE A 13 18.83 -4.00 7.61
CA PHE A 13 19.34 -3.56 6.31
C PHE A 13 19.96 -2.17 6.39
N ARG A 14 21.08 -1.97 5.70
CA ARG A 14 21.75 -0.69 5.43
C ARG A 14 21.95 -0.53 3.93
N TYR A 15 21.80 0.68 3.43
CA TYR A 15 22.14 1.00 2.04
C TYR A 15 23.65 1.09 1.82
N ASP A 16 24.37 1.48 2.86
CA ASP A 16 25.82 1.61 2.85
C ASP A 16 26.38 0.86 4.09
N PRO A 17 27.11 -0.26 3.90
CA PRO A 17 27.68 -1.03 4.99
C PRO A 17 28.68 -0.26 5.86
N GLU A 18 29.29 0.82 5.33
CA GLU A 18 30.25 1.64 6.08
C GLU A 18 29.54 2.63 7.04
N GLN A 19 28.26 2.90 6.84
CA GLN A 19 27.49 3.76 7.72
C GLN A 19 26.94 3.00 8.93
N PRO A 20 26.98 3.60 10.14
CA PRO A 20 26.48 2.93 11.34
C PRO A 20 24.95 2.86 11.40
N THR A 21 24.24 3.63 10.55
CA THR A 21 22.79 3.78 10.62
C THR A 21 22.07 2.75 9.78
N TYR A 22 21.20 1.97 10.43
CA TYR A 22 20.31 1.02 9.76
C TYR A 22 19.07 1.73 9.19
N ALA A 23 18.71 1.39 7.96
CA ALA A 23 17.41 1.75 7.38
C ALA A 23 16.28 0.88 7.96
N LEU A 24 16.59 -0.40 8.26
CA LEU A 24 15.73 -1.32 9.02
C LEU A 24 16.59 -1.99 10.10
N ASN A 25 16.11 -2.02 11.35
CA ASN A 25 16.89 -2.50 12.49
C ASN A 25 16.10 -3.47 13.36
N GLY A 26 16.04 -4.73 12.94
CA GLY A 26 15.37 -5.80 13.66
C GLY A 26 13.84 -5.78 13.47
N VAL A 27 13.37 -5.42 12.29
CA VAL A 27 11.93 -5.40 11.96
C VAL A 27 11.40 -6.83 11.90
N SER A 28 10.36 -7.10 12.69
CA SER A 28 9.58 -8.33 12.62
C SER A 28 8.11 -7.98 12.39
N VAL A 29 7.55 -8.45 11.28
CA VAL A 29 6.16 -8.17 10.88
C VAL A 29 5.66 -9.27 9.96
N GLY A 30 4.37 -9.60 10.08
CA GLY A 30 3.67 -10.50 9.16
C GLY A 30 2.44 -9.83 8.57
N VAL A 31 2.08 -10.16 7.34
CA VAL A 31 0.85 -9.73 6.67
C VAL A 31 0.04 -10.97 6.31
N ARG A 32 -1.23 -10.98 6.67
CA ARG A 32 -2.15 -12.08 6.42
C ARG A 32 -2.70 -12.03 5.00
N ARG A 33 -3.02 -13.18 4.44
CA ARG A 33 -3.64 -13.27 3.11
C ARG A 33 -5.01 -12.56 3.11
N GLY A 34 -5.25 -11.74 2.10
CA GLY A 34 -6.47 -10.94 1.97
C GLY A 34 -6.57 -9.71 2.89
N GLU A 35 -5.58 -9.49 3.76
CA GLU A 35 -5.55 -8.34 4.66
C GLU A 35 -5.20 -7.05 3.89
N PHE A 36 -5.82 -5.93 4.25
CA PHE A 36 -5.38 -4.59 3.85
C PHE A 36 -4.60 -3.95 5.00
N VAL A 37 -3.29 -3.80 4.81
CA VAL A 37 -2.38 -3.20 5.80
C VAL A 37 -1.91 -1.84 5.33
N ALA A 38 -2.05 -0.81 6.17
CA ALA A 38 -1.44 0.49 5.95
C ALA A 38 -0.13 0.61 6.74
N VAL A 39 0.93 1.10 6.10
CA VAL A 39 2.23 1.35 6.73
C VAL A 39 2.49 2.84 6.79
N LEU A 40 2.53 3.39 8.01
CA LEU A 40 2.75 4.80 8.32
C LEU A 40 4.14 5.04 8.91
N GLY A 41 4.60 6.28 8.86
CA GLY A 41 5.86 6.71 9.46
C GLY A 41 6.44 7.93 8.74
N ALA A 42 7.30 8.67 9.40
CA ALA A 42 7.99 9.82 8.82
C ALA A 42 8.87 9.44 7.61
N ASN A 43 9.22 10.42 6.79
CA ASN A 43 10.13 10.20 5.65
C ASN A 43 11.47 9.63 6.12
N GLY A 44 11.99 8.64 5.40
CA GLY A 44 13.26 7.99 5.72
C GLY A 44 13.21 7.00 6.90
N CYS A 45 12.04 6.69 7.49
CA CYS A 45 11.95 5.74 8.60
C CYS A 45 12.03 4.25 8.19
N GLY A 46 12.11 3.92 6.88
CA GLY A 46 12.31 2.56 6.38
C GLY A 46 11.11 1.90 5.68
N LYS A 47 9.96 2.57 5.49
CA LYS A 47 8.74 2.00 4.87
C LYS A 47 8.98 1.40 3.48
N SER A 48 9.47 2.21 2.55
CA SER A 48 9.77 1.75 1.18
C SER A 48 10.90 0.71 1.14
N THR A 49 11.82 0.78 2.11
CA THR A 49 12.87 -0.23 2.27
C THR A 49 12.26 -1.57 2.66
N LEU A 50 11.32 -1.61 3.63
CA LEU A 50 10.59 -2.82 4.01
C LEU A 50 9.80 -3.39 2.82
N ALA A 51 9.07 -2.55 2.09
CA ALA A 51 8.33 -2.94 0.90
C ALA A 51 9.20 -3.62 -0.16
N LYS A 52 10.38 -3.05 -0.44
CA LYS A 52 11.34 -3.60 -1.41
C LYS A 52 11.93 -4.95 -1.00
N HIS A 53 11.97 -5.28 0.28
CA HIS A 53 12.36 -6.61 0.74
C HIS A 53 11.27 -7.66 0.48
N PHE A 54 9.99 -7.30 0.59
CA PHE A 54 8.89 -8.21 0.28
C PHE A 54 8.76 -8.55 -1.21
N ASN A 55 9.28 -7.70 -2.10
CA ASN A 55 9.33 -7.99 -3.54
C ASN A 55 10.72 -8.48 -4.00
N ALA A 56 11.63 -8.79 -3.06
CA ALA A 56 13.02 -9.20 -3.34
C ALA A 56 13.77 -8.22 -4.28
N ILE A 57 13.48 -6.91 -4.20
CA ILE A 57 14.28 -5.86 -4.83
C ILE A 57 15.51 -5.57 -3.98
N LEU A 58 15.36 -5.64 -2.66
CA LEU A 58 16.44 -5.57 -1.69
C LEU A 58 16.50 -6.89 -0.92
N LEU A 59 17.73 -7.33 -0.58
CA LEU A 59 17.95 -8.53 0.21
C LEU A 59 18.37 -8.17 1.64
N PRO A 60 17.97 -8.95 2.65
CA PRO A 60 18.34 -8.72 4.04
C PRO A 60 19.85 -8.74 4.26
N GLU A 61 20.39 -7.78 5.03
CA GLU A 61 21.75 -7.89 5.57
C GLU A 61 21.80 -8.95 6.70
N SER A 62 20.75 -8.99 7.52
CA SER A 62 20.51 -10.06 8.50
C SER A 62 19.01 -10.20 8.78
N GLY A 63 18.64 -11.32 9.40
CA GLY A 63 17.25 -11.72 9.52
C GLY A 63 16.78 -12.47 8.28
N LYS A 64 15.48 -12.63 8.13
CA LYS A 64 14.85 -13.38 7.04
C LYS A 64 13.58 -12.68 6.57
N VAL A 65 13.33 -12.75 5.27
CA VAL A 65 12.06 -12.31 4.66
C VAL A 65 11.49 -13.44 3.81
N TYR A 66 10.23 -13.72 4.00
CA TYR A 66 9.51 -14.77 3.27
C TYR A 66 8.28 -14.19 2.57
N VAL A 67 8.05 -14.67 1.36
CA VAL A 67 6.80 -14.54 0.62
C VAL A 67 6.18 -15.93 0.59
N GLU A 68 5.08 -16.14 1.29
CA GLU A 68 4.58 -17.48 1.61
C GLU A 68 5.67 -18.32 2.29
N ALA A 69 6.10 -19.42 1.67
CA ALA A 69 7.23 -20.25 2.14
C ALA A 69 8.55 -19.95 1.42
N MET A 70 8.57 -18.98 0.47
CA MET A 70 9.76 -18.66 -0.34
C MET A 70 10.66 -17.66 0.39
N ASP A 71 11.91 -18.01 0.65
CA ASP A 71 12.92 -17.07 1.17
C ASP A 71 13.32 -16.09 0.07
N THR A 72 13.22 -14.79 0.33
CA THR A 72 13.58 -13.75 -0.65
C THR A 72 15.07 -13.74 -1.01
N ALA A 73 15.91 -14.41 -0.23
CA ALA A 73 17.35 -14.59 -0.51
C ALA A 73 17.64 -15.78 -1.45
N ASP A 74 16.62 -16.55 -1.86
CA ASP A 74 16.78 -17.67 -2.79
C ASP A 74 16.55 -17.16 -4.24
N ASP A 75 17.62 -16.97 -4.98
CA ASP A 75 17.57 -16.50 -6.38
C ASP A 75 16.72 -17.40 -7.28
N SER A 76 16.58 -18.69 -6.98
CA SER A 76 15.75 -19.62 -7.75
C SER A 76 14.25 -19.32 -7.62
N LYS A 77 13.84 -18.58 -6.60
CA LYS A 77 12.46 -18.19 -6.28
C LYS A 77 12.09 -16.77 -6.71
N LEU A 78 13.05 -16.02 -7.23
CA LEU A 78 12.87 -14.60 -7.53
C LEU A 78 11.68 -14.31 -8.46
N TYR A 79 11.48 -15.15 -9.49
CA TYR A 79 10.34 -15.01 -10.42
C TYR A 79 9.01 -15.28 -9.72
N ASP A 80 8.93 -16.36 -8.97
CA ASP A 80 7.72 -16.75 -8.23
C ASP A 80 7.34 -15.66 -7.21
N ILE A 81 8.33 -15.13 -6.48
CA ILE A 81 8.16 -14.04 -5.51
C ILE A 81 7.59 -12.79 -6.19
N ARG A 82 8.18 -12.35 -7.31
CA ARG A 82 7.74 -11.14 -8.02
C ARG A 82 6.41 -11.31 -8.73
N GLN A 83 6.03 -12.53 -9.07
CA GLN A 83 4.69 -12.83 -9.57
C GLN A 83 3.67 -12.80 -8.43
N THR A 84 4.01 -13.36 -7.26
CA THR A 84 3.15 -13.38 -6.08
C THR A 84 2.94 -11.98 -5.50
N VAL A 85 4.02 -11.15 -5.45
CA VAL A 85 4.00 -9.81 -4.85
C VAL A 85 4.27 -8.77 -5.92
N GLY A 86 3.21 -8.13 -6.41
CA GLY A 86 3.29 -6.99 -7.30
C GLY A 86 3.61 -5.69 -6.54
N MET A 87 4.36 -4.79 -7.15
CA MET A 87 4.71 -3.50 -6.54
C MET A 87 4.40 -2.33 -7.48
N VAL A 88 3.75 -1.31 -6.94
CA VAL A 88 3.46 -0.04 -7.61
C VAL A 88 4.23 1.07 -6.90
N PHE A 89 5.00 1.84 -7.66
CA PHE A 89 5.86 2.89 -7.12
C PHE A 89 5.15 4.25 -7.05
N GLN A 90 5.72 5.15 -6.28
CA GLN A 90 5.22 6.52 -6.05
C GLN A 90 5.05 7.32 -7.34
N ASN A 91 6.05 7.25 -8.25
CA ASN A 91 6.01 7.96 -9.51
C ASN A 91 5.72 6.99 -10.67
N PRO A 92 4.52 7.05 -11.30
CA PRO A 92 4.17 6.17 -12.40
C PRO A 92 5.06 6.37 -13.64
N ASP A 93 5.63 7.56 -13.86
CA ASP A 93 6.52 7.81 -15.00
C ASP A 93 7.83 6.99 -14.92
N ASN A 94 8.23 6.54 -13.74
CA ASN A 94 9.37 5.64 -13.55
C ASN A 94 9.02 4.16 -13.79
N GLN A 95 7.74 3.83 -13.90
CA GLN A 95 7.25 2.46 -14.05
C GLN A 95 6.73 2.20 -15.47
N ILE A 96 6.10 3.20 -16.09
CA ILE A 96 5.56 3.12 -17.45
C ILE A 96 6.71 3.14 -18.45
N VAL A 97 6.80 2.11 -19.30
CA VAL A 97 7.91 1.93 -20.25
C VAL A 97 7.47 1.93 -21.72
N ALA A 98 6.20 1.62 -22.01
CA ALA A 98 5.69 1.57 -23.38
C ALA A 98 5.16 2.92 -23.87
N THR A 99 5.03 3.03 -25.18
CA THR A 99 4.50 4.24 -25.85
C THR A 99 2.99 4.24 -25.99
N VAL A 100 2.34 3.09 -25.78
CA VAL A 100 0.89 2.88 -25.81
C VAL A 100 0.46 2.22 -24.49
N VAL A 101 -0.66 2.67 -23.94
CA VAL A 101 -1.15 2.23 -22.61
C VAL A 101 -1.38 0.72 -22.54
N GLU A 102 -2.05 0.12 -23.54
CA GLU A 102 -2.31 -1.32 -23.50
C GLU A 102 -1.05 -2.17 -23.65
N GLU A 103 -0.03 -1.68 -24.36
CA GLU A 103 1.27 -2.32 -24.46
C GLU A 103 2.02 -2.29 -23.13
N ASP A 104 1.90 -1.19 -22.39
CA ASP A 104 2.49 -1.07 -21.06
C ASP A 104 1.87 -2.06 -20.07
N VAL A 105 0.54 -2.21 -20.10
CA VAL A 105 -0.17 -3.18 -19.28
C VAL A 105 0.17 -4.63 -19.69
N ALA A 106 0.44 -4.88 -20.97
CA ALA A 106 0.85 -6.19 -21.49
C ALA A 106 2.31 -6.54 -21.15
N PHE A 107 3.18 -5.57 -20.95
CA PHE A 107 4.63 -5.73 -20.85
C PHE A 107 5.08 -6.81 -19.84
N ALA A 108 4.50 -6.81 -18.66
CA ALA A 108 4.84 -7.84 -17.66
C ALA A 108 4.37 -9.24 -18.07
N LEU A 109 3.23 -9.35 -18.75
CA LEU A 109 2.67 -10.63 -19.24
C LEU A 109 3.51 -11.21 -20.38
N GLU A 110 4.06 -10.36 -21.24
CA GLU A 110 5.01 -10.78 -22.30
C GLU A 110 6.26 -11.40 -21.69
N ASN A 111 6.84 -10.74 -20.67
CA ASN A 111 8.00 -11.25 -19.95
C ASN A 111 7.73 -12.56 -19.20
N LEU A 112 6.49 -12.79 -18.77
CA LEU A 112 6.04 -14.04 -18.16
C LEU A 112 5.69 -15.13 -19.20
N GLY A 113 5.77 -14.84 -20.50
CA GLY A 113 5.46 -15.79 -21.56
C GLY A 113 3.97 -16.18 -21.64
N VAL A 114 3.06 -15.31 -21.19
CA VAL A 114 1.63 -15.58 -21.22
C VAL A 114 1.15 -15.70 -22.68
N PRO A 115 0.37 -16.74 -23.03
CA PRO A 115 -0.14 -16.92 -24.39
C PRO A 115 -0.97 -15.72 -24.88
N PRO A 116 -0.90 -15.33 -26.18
CA PRO A 116 -1.51 -14.08 -26.67
C PRO A 116 -3.01 -13.92 -26.38
N GLN A 117 -3.79 -14.97 -26.47
CA GLN A 117 -5.23 -14.92 -26.17
C GLN A 117 -5.51 -14.65 -24.69
N GLU A 118 -4.77 -15.30 -23.80
CA GLU A 118 -4.88 -15.09 -22.36
C GLU A 118 -4.33 -13.71 -21.97
N MET A 119 -3.23 -13.27 -22.58
CA MET A 119 -2.68 -11.94 -22.40
C MET A 119 -3.71 -10.85 -22.75
N ARG A 120 -4.33 -10.93 -23.93
CA ARG A 120 -5.37 -9.97 -24.33
C ARG A 120 -6.50 -9.91 -23.30
N ARG A 121 -6.96 -11.09 -22.83
CA ARG A 121 -8.01 -11.17 -21.83
C ARG A 121 -7.61 -10.49 -20.52
N ARG A 122 -6.41 -10.77 -20.01
CA ARG A 122 -5.93 -10.19 -18.75
C ARG A 122 -5.72 -8.68 -18.86
N VAL A 123 -5.18 -8.20 -19.97
CA VAL A 123 -5.02 -6.75 -20.24
C VAL A 123 -6.38 -6.05 -20.21
N ASP A 124 -7.36 -6.57 -20.96
CA ASP A 124 -8.70 -5.98 -21.00
C ASP A 124 -9.39 -5.97 -19.63
N GLU A 125 -9.29 -7.10 -18.90
CA GLU A 125 -9.86 -7.22 -17.54
C GLU A 125 -9.22 -6.25 -16.57
N SER A 126 -7.89 -6.17 -16.51
CA SER A 126 -7.18 -5.29 -15.57
C SER A 126 -7.40 -3.81 -15.90
N MET A 127 -7.43 -3.44 -17.18
CA MET A 127 -7.72 -2.06 -17.58
C MET A 127 -9.15 -1.62 -17.27
N LYS A 128 -10.13 -2.50 -17.43
CA LYS A 128 -11.53 -2.26 -17.03
C LYS A 128 -11.65 -2.10 -15.54
N MET A 129 -10.98 -2.95 -14.77
CA MET A 129 -10.94 -2.93 -13.32
C MET A 129 -10.32 -1.64 -12.78
N ALA A 130 -9.22 -1.18 -13.37
CA ALA A 130 -8.59 0.08 -13.04
C ALA A 130 -9.33 1.32 -13.60
N GLY A 131 -10.42 1.13 -14.36
CA GLY A 131 -11.20 2.22 -14.96
C GLY A 131 -10.42 3.06 -15.98
N ILE A 132 -9.54 2.42 -16.77
CA ILE A 132 -8.70 3.08 -17.78
C ILE A 132 -8.82 2.47 -19.18
N TYR A 133 -9.77 1.58 -19.39
CA TYR A 133 -9.92 0.86 -20.66
C TYR A 133 -10.15 1.78 -21.86
N GLU A 134 -10.82 2.90 -21.67
CA GLU A 134 -11.06 3.91 -22.72
C GLU A 134 -9.76 4.60 -23.20
N PHE A 135 -8.66 4.49 -22.44
CA PHE A 135 -7.36 5.07 -22.78
C PHE A 135 -6.39 4.08 -23.40
N ARG A 136 -6.79 2.84 -23.68
CA ARG A 136 -5.89 1.73 -24.10
C ARG A 136 -4.98 2.06 -25.28
N GLU A 137 -5.51 2.82 -26.28
CA GLU A 137 -4.79 3.20 -27.48
C GLU A 137 -4.06 4.54 -27.37
N ARG A 138 -4.12 5.19 -26.18
CA ARG A 138 -3.46 6.47 -25.97
C ARG A 138 -1.99 6.29 -25.59
N ALA A 139 -1.22 7.34 -25.87
CA ALA A 139 0.14 7.43 -25.34
C ALA A 139 0.10 7.87 -23.87
N PRO A 140 0.90 7.25 -22.98
CA PRO A 140 0.90 7.56 -21.55
C PRO A 140 1.17 9.04 -21.22
N HIS A 141 1.96 9.73 -22.02
CA HIS A 141 2.25 11.16 -21.78
C HIS A 141 1.02 12.08 -21.94
N ASN A 142 -0.07 11.59 -22.56
CA ASN A 142 -1.34 12.31 -22.70
C ASN A 142 -2.30 12.06 -21.54
N LEU A 143 -1.87 11.32 -20.49
CA LEU A 143 -2.67 10.98 -19.34
C LEU A 143 -2.36 11.89 -18.14
N SER A 144 -3.38 12.14 -17.31
CA SER A 144 -3.17 12.76 -15.99
C SER A 144 -2.37 11.83 -15.06
N GLY A 145 -1.77 12.38 -14.00
CA GLY A 145 -1.03 11.59 -13.01
C GLY A 145 -1.86 10.44 -12.44
N GLY A 146 -3.13 10.68 -12.09
CA GLY A 146 -4.03 9.64 -11.59
C GLY A 146 -4.38 8.56 -12.62
N GLN A 147 -4.48 8.94 -13.90
CA GLN A 147 -4.66 7.97 -14.99
C GLN A 147 -3.40 7.12 -15.18
N LYS A 148 -2.21 7.73 -15.19
CA LYS A 148 -0.93 7.00 -15.26
C LYS A 148 -0.78 6.03 -14.09
N GLN A 149 -1.12 6.44 -12.87
CA GLN A 149 -1.08 5.58 -11.69
C GLN A 149 -1.99 4.37 -11.84
N ARG A 150 -3.20 4.56 -12.38
CA ARG A 150 -4.12 3.45 -12.67
C ARG A 150 -3.61 2.55 -13.80
N VAL A 151 -2.85 3.08 -14.77
CA VAL A 151 -2.12 2.25 -15.77
C VAL A 151 -1.10 1.37 -15.07
N ALA A 152 -0.26 1.93 -14.20
CA ALA A 152 0.74 1.19 -13.44
C ALA A 152 0.09 0.09 -12.56
N ILE A 153 -1.03 0.40 -11.89
CA ILE A 153 -1.81 -0.59 -11.13
C ILE A 153 -2.34 -1.69 -12.07
N ALA A 154 -2.92 -1.33 -13.22
CA ALA A 154 -3.45 -2.31 -14.17
C ALA A 154 -2.35 -3.27 -14.68
N GLY A 155 -1.15 -2.76 -14.98
CA GLY A 155 -0.01 -3.58 -15.40
C GLY A 155 0.41 -4.60 -14.34
N VAL A 156 0.43 -4.21 -13.08
CA VAL A 156 0.72 -5.12 -11.97
C VAL A 156 -0.41 -6.13 -11.76
N VAL A 157 -1.67 -5.67 -11.75
CA VAL A 157 -2.85 -6.53 -11.54
C VAL A 157 -3.03 -7.57 -12.67
N ALA A 158 -2.61 -7.23 -13.90
CA ALA A 158 -2.65 -8.15 -15.03
C ALA A 158 -1.84 -9.44 -14.80
N MET A 159 -0.77 -9.38 -13.99
CA MET A 159 0.00 -10.55 -13.56
C MET A 159 -0.79 -11.47 -12.61
N ARG A 160 -1.90 -10.99 -12.02
CA ARG A 160 -2.71 -11.66 -10.99
C ARG A 160 -1.90 -11.99 -9.74
N PRO A 161 -1.31 -10.98 -9.09
CA PRO A 161 -0.57 -11.19 -7.86
C PRO A 161 -1.50 -11.54 -6.70
N ASP A 162 -0.99 -12.28 -5.73
CA ASP A 162 -1.69 -12.55 -4.46
C ASP A 162 -1.57 -11.38 -3.47
N CYS A 163 -0.53 -10.55 -3.64
CA CYS A 163 -0.29 -9.36 -2.84
C CYS A 163 0.10 -8.17 -3.71
N LEU A 164 -0.47 -7.00 -3.43
CA LEU A 164 -0.16 -5.73 -4.06
C LEU A 164 0.46 -4.78 -3.03
N ILE A 165 1.70 -4.36 -3.27
CA ILE A 165 2.37 -3.34 -2.48
C ILE A 165 2.27 -2.00 -3.22
N LEU A 166 1.80 -0.97 -2.52
CA LEU A 166 1.63 0.39 -3.01
C LEU A 166 2.59 1.30 -2.24
N ASP A 167 3.68 1.72 -2.88
CA ASP A 167 4.66 2.61 -2.24
C ASP A 167 4.31 4.06 -2.56
N GLU A 168 3.53 4.70 -1.68
CA GLU A 168 3.04 6.08 -1.81
C GLU A 168 2.32 6.36 -3.14
N ALA A 169 1.58 5.37 -3.65
CA ALA A 169 0.98 5.38 -4.97
C ALA A 169 -0.06 6.50 -5.19
N THR A 170 -0.51 7.17 -4.13
CA THR A 170 -1.48 8.27 -4.18
C THR A 170 -0.88 9.65 -3.91
N ALA A 171 0.42 9.71 -3.55
CA ALA A 171 1.05 10.94 -3.05
C ALA A 171 1.08 12.09 -4.06
N MET A 172 1.17 11.76 -5.36
CA MET A 172 1.27 12.75 -6.45
C MET A 172 -0.09 13.06 -7.11
N LEU A 173 -1.20 12.59 -6.51
CA LEU A 173 -2.53 12.73 -7.09
C LEU A 173 -3.33 13.87 -6.46
N ASP A 174 -4.17 14.50 -7.27
CA ASP A 174 -5.22 15.37 -6.78
C ASP A 174 -6.26 14.57 -5.96
N PRO A 175 -7.11 15.21 -5.15
CA PRO A 175 -8.06 14.50 -4.29
C PRO A 175 -8.97 13.53 -5.05
N ARG A 176 -9.42 13.92 -6.26
CA ARG A 176 -10.30 13.10 -7.10
C ARG A 176 -9.58 11.87 -7.67
N GLY A 177 -8.33 12.05 -8.14
CA GLY A 177 -7.48 10.95 -8.60
C GLY A 177 -7.16 9.96 -7.49
N ARG A 178 -6.90 10.46 -6.28
CA ARG A 178 -6.67 9.65 -5.08
C ARG A 178 -7.88 8.80 -4.74
N GLU A 179 -9.07 9.40 -4.67
CA GLU A 179 -10.32 8.68 -4.40
C GLU A 179 -10.54 7.54 -5.40
N GLN A 180 -10.33 7.80 -6.71
CA GLN A 180 -10.48 6.79 -7.74
C GLN A 180 -9.47 5.64 -7.61
N VAL A 181 -8.22 5.93 -7.25
CA VAL A 181 -7.21 4.90 -6.99
C VAL A 181 -7.58 4.09 -5.75
N MET A 182 -8.02 4.74 -4.65
CA MET A 182 -8.45 4.04 -3.44
C MET A 182 -9.67 3.15 -3.69
N GLN A 183 -10.65 3.58 -4.48
CA GLN A 183 -11.78 2.74 -4.90
C GLN A 183 -11.30 1.49 -5.66
N THR A 184 -10.32 1.63 -6.55
CA THR A 184 -9.71 0.50 -7.27
C THR A 184 -9.02 -0.45 -6.29
N ILE A 185 -8.23 0.05 -5.34
CA ILE A 185 -7.53 -0.74 -4.32
C ILE A 185 -8.53 -1.52 -3.45
N HIS A 186 -9.60 -0.86 -3.00
CA HIS A 186 -10.66 -1.53 -2.25
C HIS A 186 -11.35 -2.63 -3.03
N HIS A 187 -11.63 -2.39 -4.32
CA HIS A 187 -12.21 -3.41 -5.18
C HIS A 187 -11.29 -4.64 -5.29
N LEU A 188 -9.98 -4.42 -5.51
CA LEU A 188 -8.98 -5.49 -5.57
C LEU A 188 -8.90 -6.28 -4.26
N ASN A 189 -8.93 -5.60 -3.12
CA ASN A 189 -8.86 -6.27 -1.82
C ASN A 189 -10.16 -6.98 -1.47
N LYS A 190 -11.29 -6.26 -1.39
CA LYS A 190 -12.55 -6.80 -0.83
C LYS A 190 -13.31 -7.71 -1.80
N ASN A 191 -13.23 -7.46 -3.12
CA ASN A 191 -13.97 -8.25 -4.11
C ASN A 191 -13.12 -9.36 -4.74
N MET A 192 -11.79 -9.17 -4.83
CA MET A 192 -10.91 -10.15 -5.44
C MET A 192 -10.01 -10.89 -4.45
N GLY A 193 -10.00 -10.49 -3.18
CA GLY A 193 -9.23 -11.14 -2.13
C GLY A 193 -7.73 -10.89 -2.20
N ILE A 194 -7.27 -9.92 -3.00
CA ILE A 194 -5.86 -9.56 -3.10
C ILE A 194 -5.40 -8.92 -1.79
N THR A 195 -4.30 -9.40 -1.22
CA THR A 195 -3.66 -8.76 -0.07
C THR A 195 -3.11 -7.41 -0.47
N VAL A 196 -3.27 -6.38 0.36
CA VAL A 196 -2.78 -5.03 0.06
C VAL A 196 -1.89 -4.54 1.17
N VAL A 197 -0.71 -4.04 0.81
CA VAL A 197 0.19 -3.29 1.71
C VAL A 197 0.34 -1.89 1.12
N SER A 198 -0.26 -0.88 1.77
CA SER A 198 -0.22 0.51 1.32
C SER A 198 0.67 1.35 2.22
N ILE A 199 1.78 1.84 1.68
CA ILE A 199 2.57 2.89 2.31
C ILE A 199 1.93 4.20 1.95
N THR A 200 1.53 4.98 2.95
CA THR A 200 0.85 6.26 2.74
C THR A 200 1.23 7.28 3.81
N HIS A 201 1.04 8.56 3.47
CA HIS A 201 1.10 9.69 4.39
C HIS A 201 -0.29 10.28 4.68
N TYR A 202 -1.34 9.69 4.11
CA TYR A 202 -2.71 10.13 4.29
C TYR A 202 -3.41 9.27 5.34
N MET A 203 -3.76 9.91 6.45
CA MET A 203 -4.38 9.23 7.58
C MET A 203 -5.76 8.66 7.25
N GLU A 204 -6.48 9.33 6.34
CA GLU A 204 -7.78 8.90 5.82
C GLU A 204 -7.68 7.60 4.99
N GLU A 205 -6.57 7.36 4.31
CA GLU A 205 -6.30 6.09 3.62
C GLU A 205 -5.99 4.99 4.62
N ALA A 206 -5.15 5.29 5.61
CA ALA A 206 -4.80 4.34 6.66
C ALA A 206 -6.00 3.98 7.55
N ALA A 207 -6.94 4.91 7.74
CA ALA A 207 -8.17 4.66 8.48
C ALA A 207 -9.10 3.63 7.82
N GLN A 208 -8.93 3.39 6.50
CA GLN A 208 -9.70 2.41 5.73
C GLN A 208 -9.07 1.01 5.70
N ALA A 209 -7.86 0.83 6.25
CA ALA A 209 -7.17 -0.45 6.31
C ALA A 209 -7.75 -1.36 7.41
N ASP A 210 -7.50 -2.67 7.31
CA ASP A 210 -7.85 -3.62 8.38
C ASP A 210 -6.87 -3.49 9.55
N ARG A 211 -5.58 -3.13 9.26
CA ARG A 211 -4.52 -2.93 10.25
C ARG A 211 -3.56 -1.83 9.82
N VAL A 212 -3.04 -1.11 10.81
CA VAL A 212 -2.05 -0.06 10.66
C VAL A 212 -0.75 -0.48 11.34
N ILE A 213 0.36 -0.34 10.64
CA ILE A 213 1.73 -0.52 11.15
C ILE A 213 2.41 0.85 11.13
N VAL A 214 2.92 1.30 12.26
CA VAL A 214 3.65 2.56 12.35
C VAL A 214 5.13 2.28 12.52
N MET A 215 5.93 2.84 11.62
CA MET A 215 7.38 2.72 11.64
C MET A 215 8.06 4.02 12.07
N SER A 216 9.14 3.89 12.84
CA SER A 216 10.01 5.00 13.21
C SER A 216 11.44 4.53 13.32
N LYS A 217 12.39 5.26 12.72
CA LYS A 217 13.85 5.00 12.77
C LYS A 217 14.22 3.53 12.54
N GLY A 218 13.61 2.92 11.54
CA GLY A 218 13.89 1.53 11.15
C GLY A 218 13.24 0.45 12.03
N HIS A 219 12.29 0.81 12.89
CA HIS A 219 11.57 -0.12 13.76
C HIS A 219 10.06 0.01 13.57
N VAL A 220 9.32 -1.09 13.84
CA VAL A 220 7.88 -1.03 14.08
C VAL A 220 7.67 -0.57 15.53
N VAL A 221 6.94 0.53 15.71
CA VAL A 221 6.73 1.17 17.04
C VAL A 221 5.30 1.12 17.52
N MET A 222 4.34 0.92 16.60
CA MET A 222 2.93 0.69 16.90
C MET A 222 2.34 -0.24 15.83
N GLU A 223 1.36 -1.04 16.24
CA GLU A 223 0.60 -1.92 15.36
C GLU A 223 -0.77 -2.17 15.98
N GLY A 224 -1.82 -2.17 15.16
CA GLY A 224 -3.18 -2.41 15.61
C GLY A 224 -4.21 -2.05 14.55
N THR A 225 -5.49 -2.16 14.87
CA THR A 225 -6.57 -1.62 14.04
C THR A 225 -6.44 -0.10 13.91
N PRO A 226 -6.97 0.53 12.85
CA PRO A 226 -6.97 1.98 12.74
C PRO A 226 -7.51 2.68 13.99
N LYS A 227 -8.59 2.17 14.59
CA LYS A 227 -9.17 2.71 15.82
C LYS A 227 -8.22 2.65 17.01
N GLU A 228 -7.51 1.53 17.20
CA GLU A 228 -6.52 1.36 18.27
C GLU A 228 -5.29 2.27 18.10
N VAL A 229 -4.82 2.45 16.87
CA VAL A 229 -3.67 3.31 16.58
C VAL A 229 -4.04 4.77 16.73
N PHE A 230 -5.09 5.23 16.05
CA PHE A 230 -5.46 6.65 16.03
C PHE A 230 -6.16 7.15 17.31
N SER A 231 -6.63 6.26 18.19
CA SER A 231 -7.05 6.67 19.53
C SER A 231 -5.89 7.13 20.43
N GLN A 232 -4.64 6.73 20.10
CA GLN A 232 -3.42 7.16 20.80
C GLN A 232 -2.86 8.45 20.18
N THR A 233 -3.68 9.51 20.06
CA THR A 233 -3.37 10.74 19.31
C THR A 233 -2.06 11.39 19.72
N GLU A 234 -1.77 11.49 21.03
CA GLU A 234 -0.52 12.08 21.55
C GLU A 234 0.70 11.28 21.08
N LYS A 235 0.62 9.93 21.12
CA LYS A 235 1.71 9.06 20.70
C LYS A 235 1.93 9.14 19.18
N VAL A 236 0.86 9.16 18.39
CA VAL A 236 0.92 9.32 16.92
C VAL A 236 1.58 10.66 16.58
N ARG A 237 1.16 11.76 17.21
CA ARG A 237 1.76 13.08 17.01
C ARG A 237 3.23 13.16 17.47
N SER A 238 3.62 12.44 18.53
CA SER A 238 5.02 12.37 18.98
C SER A 238 5.94 11.68 17.96
N LEU A 239 5.37 10.88 17.05
CA LEU A 239 6.05 10.24 15.93
C LEU A 239 6.07 11.11 14.65
N HIS A 240 5.65 12.39 14.75
CA HIS A 240 5.51 13.34 13.64
C HIS A 240 4.53 12.87 12.57
N LEU A 241 3.45 12.23 13.00
CA LEU A 241 2.33 11.83 12.16
C LEU A 241 1.08 12.61 12.55
N ASP A 242 0.22 12.85 11.59
CA ASP A 242 -1.11 13.40 11.81
C ASP A 242 -2.08 12.30 12.24
N VAL A 243 -3.30 12.69 12.59
CA VAL A 243 -4.42 11.81 12.84
C VAL A 243 -5.53 12.11 11.83
N PRO A 244 -6.48 11.18 11.55
CA PRO A 244 -7.62 11.46 10.70
C PRO A 244 -8.37 12.71 11.16
N GLN A 245 -8.84 13.54 10.22
CA GLN A 245 -9.54 14.79 10.52
C GLN A 245 -10.74 14.58 11.45
N ALA A 246 -11.46 13.46 11.29
CA ALA A 246 -12.58 13.12 12.17
C ALA A 246 -12.13 12.87 13.62
N ALA A 247 -10.97 12.26 13.82
CA ALA A 247 -10.40 12.04 15.15
C ALA A 247 -9.98 13.36 15.79
N GLU A 248 -9.37 14.26 15.01
CA GLU A 248 -8.97 15.59 15.48
C GLU A 248 -10.20 16.44 15.84
N LEU A 249 -11.23 16.48 14.98
CA LEU A 249 -12.49 17.17 15.25
C LEU A 249 -13.17 16.63 16.50
N ARG A 250 -13.24 15.31 16.67
CA ARG A 250 -13.76 14.66 17.87
C ARG A 250 -13.02 15.15 19.12
N GLU A 251 -11.68 15.17 19.09
CA GLU A 251 -10.86 15.60 20.21
C GLU A 251 -11.16 17.06 20.62
N GLU A 252 -11.27 17.96 19.63
CA GLU A 252 -11.59 19.38 19.89
C GLU A 252 -13.01 19.58 20.41
N LEU A 253 -13.98 18.84 19.90
CA LEU A 253 -15.35 18.88 20.40
C LEU A 253 -15.47 18.38 21.83
N VAL A 254 -14.76 17.32 22.20
CA VAL A 254 -14.72 16.80 23.56
C VAL A 254 -14.07 17.82 24.52
N LYS A 255 -12.98 18.48 24.10
CA LYS A 255 -12.37 19.59 24.88
C LYS A 255 -13.34 20.76 25.07
N ALA A 256 -14.19 21.03 24.09
CA ALA A 256 -15.23 22.05 24.17
C ALA A 256 -16.46 21.63 24.99
N GLY A 257 -16.45 20.44 25.60
CA GLY A 257 -17.54 19.94 26.46
C GLY A 257 -18.66 19.19 25.71
N ILE A 258 -18.46 18.87 24.45
CA ILE A 258 -19.41 18.07 23.65
C ILE A 258 -19.02 16.59 23.76
N PRO A 259 -19.82 15.74 24.44
CA PRO A 259 -19.45 14.33 24.68
C PRO A 259 -19.64 13.54 23.38
N LEU A 260 -18.55 13.10 22.77
CA LEU A 260 -18.54 12.19 21.62
C LEU A 260 -17.93 10.84 21.99
N PRO A 261 -18.37 9.72 21.38
CA PRO A 261 -17.82 8.41 21.62
C PRO A 261 -16.30 8.36 21.34
N GLU A 262 -15.60 7.42 21.98
CA GLU A 262 -14.21 7.13 21.67
C GLU A 262 -14.07 6.39 20.33
N GLY A 263 -12.91 6.48 19.67
CA GLY A 263 -12.59 5.71 18.48
C GLY A 263 -13.25 6.17 17.19
N ILE A 264 -13.79 7.40 17.14
CA ILE A 264 -14.24 8.02 15.89
C ILE A 264 -12.99 8.41 15.09
N ILE A 265 -12.83 7.82 13.92
CA ILE A 265 -11.74 8.07 12.98
C ILE A 265 -12.23 8.33 11.55
N ASP A 266 -13.54 8.15 11.31
CA ASP A 266 -14.21 8.34 10.03
C ASP A 266 -15.19 9.51 10.09
N THR A 267 -15.31 10.27 9.00
CA THR A 267 -16.17 11.44 8.92
C THR A 267 -17.67 11.10 9.00
N GLY A 268 -18.06 9.93 8.48
CA GLY A 268 -19.45 9.45 8.57
C GLY A 268 -19.82 9.08 10.00
N GLU A 269 -18.93 8.37 10.72
CA GLU A 269 -19.11 8.06 12.15
C GLU A 269 -19.21 9.36 12.98
N CYS A 270 -18.38 10.36 12.68
CA CYS A 270 -18.41 11.65 13.37
C CYS A 270 -19.71 12.39 13.12
N ALA A 271 -20.15 12.47 11.86
CA ALA A 271 -21.41 13.11 11.48
C ALA A 271 -22.62 12.42 12.14
N GLN A 272 -22.65 11.08 12.17
CA GLN A 272 -23.71 10.32 12.82
C GLN A 272 -23.78 10.59 14.32
N ALA A 273 -22.63 10.58 15.00
CA ALA A 273 -22.56 10.85 16.44
C ALA A 273 -23.01 12.27 16.79
N LEU A 274 -22.64 13.27 15.98
CA LEU A 274 -23.11 14.65 16.13
C LEU A 274 -24.62 14.77 15.88
N TYR A 275 -25.14 14.10 14.87
CA TYR A 275 -26.57 14.10 14.58
C TYR A 275 -27.41 13.52 15.73
N GLU A 276 -26.91 12.47 16.39
CA GLU A 276 -27.58 11.86 17.54
C GLU A 276 -27.60 12.77 18.77
N LEU A 277 -26.57 13.61 18.95
CA LEU A 277 -26.49 14.59 20.03
C LEU A 277 -27.39 15.82 19.82
N LEU A 278 -27.76 16.11 18.56
CA LEU A 278 -28.59 17.27 18.21
C LEU A 278 -30.07 16.96 18.13
N LYS A 279 -30.46 15.69 18.31
CA LYS A 279 -31.87 15.26 18.43
C LYS A 279 -32.40 15.45 19.84
#